data_1c19f2e58fd51aa2eda6dd2d1646ae86
#
_entry.id   1c19f2e58fd51aa2eda6dd2d1646ae86
#
_cell.length_a   1.000
_cell.length_b   1.000
_cell.length_c   1.000
_cell.angle_alpha   90.00
_cell.angle_beta   90.00
_cell.angle_gamma   90.00
#
_symmetry.space_group_name_H-M   'P 1'
#
loop_
_entity.id
_entity.type
_entity.pdbx_description
1 polymer ?
#
loop_
_entity_poly.entity_id
_entity_poly.type
_entity_poly.pdbx_seq_one_letter_code
_entity_poly.pdbx_strand_id
1 'polypeptide(L)'
;NPAFCLLDYLRNERYGKGIATADINLQSFRDASQVCITQVTPFSGGSDINLFDCNAVLDTSKKVIDNVRDILKGCRGYMPYVQGKYKLIIETTGTASVSLDEDDIIGGYSLASPTKNSKYNRVIATFINPDRNFQADQITFPPTDDSSLPSADQHATMKTADGGFLLEGRFDFKTLTSPYQAEEMAEIILRRSRESLGLSITCSFKAYELHIGDIVNISLSSLGFTNKAFRVLEMVFNENYEVTLQLVEHQDSFYTFATKGQVASTPATTLPNPFSIQPPASLTLSDEMIEYADGVVLTR
;
A
#
# COMPACT_ATOMS: atom_id res chain seq x y z
N ASN A 1 -1.84 14.40 3.73
CA ASN A 1 -2.09 14.06 2.32
C ASN A 1 -0.76 13.80 1.60
N PRO A 2 -0.53 12.57 1.04
CA PRO A 2 0.73 12.19 0.41
C PRO A 2 1.16 13.10 -0.75
N ALA A 3 0.20 13.53 -1.57
CA ALA A 3 0.50 14.35 -2.76
C ALA A 3 1.12 15.71 -2.37
N PHE A 4 0.58 16.34 -1.33
CA PHE A 4 1.12 17.64 -0.88
C PHE A 4 2.42 17.49 -0.08
N CYS A 5 2.56 16.41 0.70
CA CYS A 5 3.83 16.10 1.36
C CYS A 5 4.95 15.90 0.34
N LEU A 6 4.64 15.16 -0.75
CA LEU A 6 5.60 14.95 -1.82
C LEU A 6 5.91 16.26 -2.58
N LEU A 7 4.89 17.07 -2.89
CA LEU A 7 5.08 18.35 -3.57
C LEU A 7 5.98 19.29 -2.76
N ASP A 8 5.74 19.40 -1.46
CA ASP A 8 6.56 20.21 -0.57
C ASP A 8 8.01 19.70 -0.54
N TYR A 9 8.19 18.39 -0.39
CA TYR A 9 9.51 17.77 -0.37
C TYR A 9 10.28 17.99 -1.68
N LEU A 10 9.61 17.92 -2.83
CA LEU A 10 10.27 18.16 -4.12
C LEU A 10 10.71 19.62 -4.31
N ARG A 11 9.91 20.57 -3.82
CA ARG A 11 10.16 22.01 -4.00
C ARG A 11 11.11 22.60 -2.96
N ASN A 12 11.21 22.00 -1.80
CA ASN A 12 12.00 22.56 -0.72
C ASN A 12 13.50 22.43 -1.01
N GLU A 13 14.22 23.55 -0.94
CA GLU A 13 15.67 23.60 -1.19
C GLU A 13 16.50 23.12 0.01
N ARG A 14 15.96 23.22 1.24
CA ARG A 14 16.71 22.93 2.46
C ARG A 14 16.77 21.44 2.77
N TYR A 15 15.63 20.75 2.67
CA TYR A 15 15.50 19.33 3.05
C TYR A 15 15.01 18.44 1.92
N GLY A 16 14.68 19.00 0.77
CA GLY A 16 14.18 18.29 -0.40
C GLY A 16 15.12 18.42 -1.60
N LYS A 17 14.54 18.45 -2.79
CA LYS A 17 15.28 18.49 -4.06
C LYS A 17 15.47 19.90 -4.62
N GLY A 18 14.63 20.87 -4.23
CA GLY A 18 14.67 22.22 -4.80
C GLY A 18 14.22 22.31 -6.26
N ILE A 19 13.27 21.47 -6.68
CA ILE A 19 12.76 21.48 -8.07
C ILE A 19 11.94 22.76 -8.29
N ALA A 20 12.23 23.47 -9.39
CA ALA A 20 11.47 24.66 -9.75
C ALA A 20 9.99 24.31 -10.01
N THR A 21 9.08 25.18 -9.61
CA THR A 21 7.64 24.96 -9.81
C THR A 21 7.27 24.81 -11.29
N ALA A 22 8.05 25.42 -12.20
CA ALA A 22 7.84 25.31 -13.65
C ALA A 22 8.04 23.87 -14.18
N ASP A 23 8.89 23.08 -13.51
CA ASP A 23 9.23 21.70 -13.88
C ASP A 23 8.26 20.68 -13.24
N ILE A 24 7.22 21.14 -12.54
CA ILE A 24 6.23 20.31 -11.88
C ILE A 24 4.85 20.58 -12.49
N ASN A 25 4.12 19.50 -12.80
CA ASN A 25 2.72 19.61 -13.21
C ASN A 25 1.83 19.70 -11.95
N LEU A 26 1.58 20.92 -11.49
CA LEU A 26 0.78 21.14 -10.27
C LEU A 26 -0.65 20.59 -10.36
N GLN A 27 -1.23 20.50 -11.57
CA GLN A 27 -2.58 19.97 -11.73
C GLN A 27 -2.58 18.46 -11.39
N SER A 28 -1.60 17.69 -11.83
CA SER A 28 -1.52 16.27 -11.50
C SER A 28 -1.40 16.02 -9.98
N PHE A 29 -0.72 16.90 -9.25
CA PHE A 29 -0.66 16.82 -7.78
C PHE A 29 -2.00 17.15 -7.11
N ARG A 30 -2.77 18.10 -7.67
CA ARG A 30 -4.14 18.38 -7.19
C ARG A 30 -5.06 17.19 -7.42
N ASP A 31 -5.03 16.61 -8.62
CA ASP A 31 -5.84 15.45 -8.98
C ASP A 31 -5.49 14.26 -8.08
N ALA A 32 -4.19 13.98 -7.90
CA ALA A 32 -3.70 12.97 -6.98
C ALA A 32 -4.15 13.23 -5.52
N SER A 33 -4.15 14.50 -5.10
CA SER A 33 -4.62 14.88 -3.76
C SER A 33 -6.10 14.56 -3.56
N GLN A 34 -6.95 14.77 -4.58
CA GLN A 34 -8.38 14.42 -4.50
C GLN A 34 -8.58 12.92 -4.33
N VAL A 35 -7.81 12.09 -5.03
CA VAL A 35 -7.83 10.63 -4.82
C VAL A 35 -7.45 10.27 -3.39
N CYS A 36 -6.39 10.89 -2.85
CA CYS A 36 -5.91 10.58 -1.50
C CYS A 36 -6.93 10.89 -0.40
N ILE A 37 -7.73 11.96 -0.54
CA ILE A 37 -8.74 12.39 0.45
C ILE A 37 -10.10 11.72 0.24
N THR A 38 -10.26 10.82 -0.72
CA THR A 38 -11.48 10.04 -0.87
C THR A 38 -11.80 9.35 0.45
N GLN A 39 -13.04 9.54 0.93
CA GLN A 39 -13.45 8.95 2.20
C GLN A 39 -13.82 7.49 2.00
N VAL A 40 -13.32 6.63 2.88
CA VAL A 40 -13.60 5.19 2.90
C VAL A 40 -13.95 4.75 4.31
N THR A 41 -14.92 3.84 4.41
CA THR A 41 -15.33 3.26 5.70
C THR A 41 -14.43 2.05 6.01
N PRO A 42 -13.52 2.14 6.99
CA PRO A 42 -12.50 1.12 7.22
C PRO A 42 -13.09 -0.22 7.71
N PHE A 43 -14.12 -0.17 8.57
CA PHE A 43 -14.82 -1.35 9.07
C PHE A 43 -16.28 -1.00 9.39
N SER A 44 -17.13 -1.99 9.52
CA SER A 44 -18.56 -1.79 9.81
C SER A 44 -18.76 -1.04 11.14
N GLY A 45 -19.39 0.14 11.06
CA GLY A 45 -19.59 1.04 12.20
C GLY A 45 -18.39 1.94 12.54
N GLY A 46 -17.30 1.88 11.77
CA GLY A 46 -16.17 2.80 11.90
C GLY A 46 -16.45 4.18 11.30
N SER A 47 -15.72 5.18 11.79
CA SER A 47 -15.73 6.50 11.15
C SER A 47 -14.94 6.48 9.85
N ASP A 48 -15.41 7.25 8.86
CA ASP A 48 -14.71 7.36 7.58
C ASP A 48 -13.32 7.95 7.76
N ILE A 49 -12.38 7.41 6.99
CA ILE A 49 -10.98 7.84 6.93
C ILE A 49 -10.61 8.19 5.50
N ASN A 50 -9.54 8.96 5.33
CA ASN A 50 -8.97 9.18 4.00
C ASN A 50 -8.42 7.88 3.43
N LEU A 51 -8.55 7.70 2.12
CA LEU A 51 -7.98 6.54 1.42
C LEU A 51 -6.47 6.43 1.65
N PHE A 52 -5.76 7.57 1.58
CA PHE A 52 -4.32 7.64 1.86
C PHE A 52 -3.97 8.81 2.75
N ASP A 53 -3.28 8.51 3.83
CA ASP A 53 -2.58 9.49 4.66
C ASP A 53 -1.06 9.30 4.57
N CYS A 54 -0.33 10.34 4.89
CA CYS A 54 1.13 10.31 4.92
C CYS A 54 1.60 10.91 6.24
N ASN A 55 2.09 10.07 7.11
CA ASN A 55 2.65 10.45 8.40
C ASN A 55 4.06 9.84 8.49
N ALA A 56 5.06 10.61 8.09
CA ALA A 56 6.42 10.11 7.99
C ALA A 56 7.44 11.12 8.54
N VAL A 57 8.52 10.57 9.06
CA VAL A 57 9.75 11.33 9.32
C VAL A 57 10.69 11.10 8.16
N LEU A 58 11.03 12.17 7.45
CA LEU A 58 11.97 12.11 6.34
C LEU A 58 13.40 12.21 6.86
N ASP A 59 14.23 11.24 6.50
CA ASP A 59 15.64 11.23 6.86
C ASP A 59 16.44 11.96 5.77
N THR A 60 16.99 13.10 6.11
CA THR A 60 17.79 13.94 5.18
C THR A 60 19.18 13.36 4.88
N SER A 61 19.60 12.33 5.60
CA SER A 61 20.85 11.62 5.29
C SER A 61 20.69 10.63 4.13
N LYS A 62 19.47 10.26 3.78
CA LYS A 62 19.14 9.38 2.66
C LYS A 62 19.09 10.15 1.34
N LYS A 63 19.23 9.42 0.25
CA LYS A 63 19.01 10.00 -1.08
C LYS A 63 17.56 10.47 -1.20
N VAL A 64 17.36 11.64 -1.82
CA VAL A 64 16.02 12.21 -2.05
C VAL A 64 15.08 11.21 -2.73
N ILE A 65 15.59 10.45 -3.70
CA ILE A 65 14.79 9.47 -4.43
C ILE A 65 14.23 8.35 -3.52
N ASP A 66 14.96 7.97 -2.47
CA ASP A 66 14.50 6.92 -1.55
C ASP A 66 13.34 7.42 -0.67
N ASN A 67 13.42 8.67 -0.19
CA ASN A 67 12.31 9.30 0.52
C ASN A 67 11.08 9.50 -0.40
N VAL A 68 11.31 9.90 -1.66
CA VAL A 68 10.24 9.99 -2.67
C VAL A 68 9.56 8.64 -2.88
N ARG A 69 10.35 7.57 -3.02
CA ARG A 69 9.82 6.21 -3.18
C ARG A 69 9.03 5.74 -1.96
N ASP A 70 9.51 6.04 -0.74
CA ASP A 70 8.79 5.70 0.49
C ASP A 70 7.41 6.38 0.52
N ILE A 71 7.29 7.66 0.12
CA ILE A 71 6.01 8.38 0.03
C ILE A 71 5.12 7.78 -1.08
N LEU A 72 5.65 7.59 -2.28
CA LEU A 72 4.92 7.05 -3.42
C LEU A 72 4.36 5.65 -3.12
N LYS A 73 5.18 4.81 -2.47
CA LYS A 73 4.80 3.46 -2.07
C LYS A 73 3.59 3.46 -1.13
N GLY A 74 3.49 4.43 -0.22
CA GLY A 74 2.37 4.54 0.72
C GLY A 74 1.04 4.95 0.11
N CYS A 75 1.02 5.48 -1.12
CA CYS A 75 -0.21 5.94 -1.78
C CYS A 75 -0.44 5.35 -3.17
N ARG A 76 0.22 4.26 -3.54
CA ARG A 76 0.15 3.68 -4.89
C ARG A 76 0.53 4.68 -5.99
N GLY A 77 1.44 5.58 -5.64
CA GLY A 77 1.85 6.67 -6.53
C GLY A 77 3.04 6.29 -7.39
N TYR A 78 3.11 6.88 -8.56
CA TYR A 78 4.31 6.93 -9.38
C TYR A 78 4.45 8.31 -10.00
N MET A 79 5.68 8.66 -10.30
CA MET A 79 6.02 10.02 -10.72
C MET A 79 6.83 10.00 -12.00
N PRO A 80 6.17 9.91 -13.17
CA PRO A 80 6.85 10.00 -14.46
C PRO A 80 7.30 11.43 -14.76
N TYR A 81 8.38 11.55 -15.53
CA TYR A 81 8.81 12.80 -16.14
C TYR A 81 8.34 12.84 -17.59
N VAL A 82 7.34 13.67 -17.87
CA VAL A 82 6.67 13.73 -19.18
C VAL A 82 6.57 15.18 -19.64
N GLN A 83 6.94 15.45 -20.89
CA GLN A 83 6.88 16.80 -21.49
C GLN A 83 7.62 17.84 -20.64
N GLY A 84 8.80 17.49 -20.12
CA GLY A 84 9.62 18.40 -19.34
C GLY A 84 9.13 18.66 -17.91
N LYS A 85 8.13 17.92 -17.41
CA LYS A 85 7.55 18.11 -16.07
C LYS A 85 7.39 16.80 -15.32
N TYR A 86 7.57 16.87 -14.01
CA TYR A 86 7.20 15.78 -13.10
C TYR A 86 5.69 15.77 -12.90
N LYS A 87 5.04 14.64 -13.14
CA LYS A 87 3.63 14.38 -12.87
C LYS A 87 3.50 13.40 -11.71
N LEU A 88 2.52 13.59 -10.85
CA LEU A 88 2.13 12.58 -9.85
C LEU A 88 0.86 11.89 -10.33
N ILE A 89 0.89 10.56 -10.32
CA ILE A 89 -0.25 9.72 -10.69
C ILE A 89 -0.47 8.72 -9.56
N ILE A 90 -1.70 8.63 -9.08
CA ILE A 90 -2.14 7.63 -8.11
C ILE A 90 -2.91 6.56 -8.86
N GLU A 91 -2.56 5.30 -8.66
CA GLU A 91 -3.31 4.20 -9.25
C GLU A 91 -4.70 4.10 -8.60
N THR A 92 -5.73 4.19 -9.43
CA THR A 92 -7.13 4.10 -9.03
C THR A 92 -7.96 3.52 -10.17
N THR A 93 -9.25 3.31 -9.94
CA THR A 93 -10.22 3.00 -10.98
C THR A 93 -10.21 4.07 -12.06
N GLY A 94 -10.58 3.71 -13.27
CA GLY A 94 -10.64 4.68 -14.37
C GLY A 94 -11.15 4.08 -15.67
N THR A 95 -11.44 4.94 -16.62
CA THR A 95 -11.86 4.56 -17.95
C THR A 95 -10.71 4.63 -18.95
N ALA A 96 -10.74 3.77 -19.93
CA ALA A 96 -9.75 3.80 -21.00
C ALA A 96 -9.85 5.11 -21.80
N SER A 97 -8.71 5.75 -22.03
CA SER A 97 -8.60 6.96 -22.83
C SER A 97 -8.58 6.65 -24.34
N VAL A 98 -8.01 5.50 -24.71
CA VAL A 98 -7.89 5.04 -26.09
C VAL A 98 -8.23 3.55 -26.16
N SER A 99 -8.75 3.12 -27.29
CA SER A 99 -8.92 1.68 -27.62
C SER A 99 -8.07 1.35 -28.84
N LEU A 100 -7.26 0.29 -28.70
CA LEU A 100 -6.39 -0.22 -29.75
C LEU A 100 -6.86 -1.63 -30.16
N ASP A 101 -6.91 -1.88 -31.44
CA ASP A 101 -7.30 -3.15 -32.03
C ASP A 101 -6.15 -3.76 -32.86
N GLU A 102 -6.44 -4.86 -33.56
CA GLU A 102 -5.44 -5.56 -34.40
C GLU A 102 -4.85 -4.68 -35.50
N ASP A 103 -5.64 -3.75 -36.07
CA ASP A 103 -5.20 -2.86 -37.14
C ASP A 103 -4.23 -1.77 -36.61
N ASP A 104 -4.30 -1.47 -35.31
CA ASP A 104 -3.42 -0.50 -34.66
C ASP A 104 -2.08 -1.12 -34.22
N ILE A 105 -1.95 -2.44 -34.21
CA ILE A 105 -0.75 -3.15 -33.72
C ILE A 105 0.14 -3.50 -34.90
N ILE A 106 1.36 -2.98 -34.88
CA ILE A 106 2.37 -3.19 -35.91
C ILE A 106 3.37 -4.23 -35.39
N GLY A 107 3.35 -5.42 -36.00
CA GLY A 107 4.28 -6.48 -35.65
C GLY A 107 3.78 -7.44 -34.57
N GLY A 108 4.70 -7.98 -33.78
CA GLY A 108 4.38 -8.99 -32.78
C GLY A 108 4.01 -8.42 -31.42
N TYR A 109 3.40 -9.25 -30.60
CA TYR A 109 3.16 -8.95 -29.19
C TYR A 109 3.86 -9.98 -28.30
N SER A 110 4.15 -9.58 -27.08
CA SER A 110 4.69 -10.46 -26.02
C SER A 110 3.79 -10.41 -24.81
N LEU A 111 3.30 -11.58 -24.38
CA LEU A 111 2.45 -11.72 -23.20
C LEU A 111 3.25 -12.34 -22.06
N ALA A 112 3.31 -11.69 -20.93
CA ALA A 112 3.93 -12.18 -19.70
C ALA A 112 2.85 -12.49 -18.67
N SER A 113 2.80 -13.76 -18.23
CA SER A 113 1.96 -14.17 -17.11
C SER A 113 2.77 -14.12 -15.79
N PRO A 114 2.11 -13.89 -14.65
CA PRO A 114 2.78 -14.02 -13.36
C PRO A 114 3.40 -15.41 -13.22
N THR A 115 4.68 -15.45 -12.89
CA THR A 115 5.38 -16.72 -12.61
C THR A 115 5.08 -17.18 -11.18
N LYS A 116 5.34 -18.46 -10.88
CA LYS A 116 5.16 -19.00 -9.53
C LYS A 116 5.97 -18.21 -8.48
N ASN A 117 7.13 -17.70 -8.87
CA ASN A 117 8.01 -16.94 -7.97
C ASN A 117 7.56 -15.49 -7.74
N SER A 118 6.68 -14.95 -8.60
CA SER A 118 6.15 -13.59 -8.48
C SER A 118 4.75 -13.54 -7.87
N LYS A 119 4.12 -14.69 -7.64
CA LYS A 119 2.79 -14.78 -7.00
C LYS A 119 2.91 -14.85 -5.50
N TYR A 120 1.96 -14.21 -4.83
CA TYR A 120 1.79 -14.33 -3.38
C TYR A 120 0.45 -14.98 -3.05
N ASN A 121 0.39 -15.74 -1.96
CA ASN A 121 -0.86 -16.17 -1.33
C ASN A 121 -0.97 -15.64 0.10
N ARG A 122 0.02 -14.90 0.54
CA ARG A 122 0.04 -14.15 1.78
C ARG A 122 0.93 -12.92 1.61
N VAL A 123 0.45 -11.76 2.02
CA VAL A 123 1.23 -10.53 2.05
C VAL A 123 1.23 -9.97 3.46
N ILE A 124 2.41 -9.63 3.95
CA ILE A 124 2.61 -8.98 5.24
C ILE A 124 3.01 -7.53 4.97
N ALA A 125 2.20 -6.61 5.46
CA ALA A 125 2.49 -5.18 5.42
C ALA A 125 2.96 -4.71 6.80
N THR A 126 4.16 -4.12 6.85
CA THR A 126 4.68 -3.46 8.05
C THR A 126 4.33 -1.97 7.97
N PHE A 127 3.76 -1.43 9.02
CA PHE A 127 3.38 -0.01 9.12
C PHE A 127 3.78 0.55 10.49
N ILE A 128 3.66 1.85 10.70
CA ILE A 128 3.99 2.51 11.98
C ILE A 128 2.71 2.68 12.79
N ASN A 129 2.59 2.00 13.92
CA ASN A 129 1.38 2.01 14.73
C ASN A 129 1.43 3.10 15.83
N PRO A 130 0.56 4.13 15.76
CA PRO A 130 0.49 5.18 16.78
C PRO A 130 0.12 4.65 18.17
N ASP A 131 -0.75 3.63 18.23
CA ASP A 131 -1.20 3.03 19.50
C ASP A 131 -0.08 2.27 20.22
N ARG A 132 1.01 1.96 19.51
CA ARG A 132 2.22 1.33 20.03
C ARG A 132 3.40 2.31 20.13
N ASN A 133 3.14 3.57 20.42
CA ASN A 133 4.17 4.60 20.50
C ASN A 133 5.00 4.72 19.21
N PHE A 134 4.33 4.66 18.05
CA PHE A 134 4.94 4.75 16.73
C PHE A 134 5.99 3.66 16.45
N GLN A 135 5.85 2.49 17.04
CA GLN A 135 6.66 1.33 16.71
C GLN A 135 6.11 0.62 15.46
N ALA A 136 6.97 -0.13 14.79
CA ALA A 136 6.59 -0.94 13.66
C ALA A 136 5.64 -2.07 14.10
N ASP A 137 4.55 -2.20 13.37
CA ASP A 137 3.55 -3.25 13.55
C ASP A 137 3.25 -3.92 12.20
N GLN A 138 2.63 -5.07 12.21
CA GLN A 138 2.40 -5.86 11.01
C GLN A 138 0.93 -6.25 10.88
N ILE A 139 0.44 -6.17 9.65
CA ILE A 139 -0.85 -6.71 9.26
C ILE A 139 -0.68 -7.65 8.08
N THR A 140 -1.50 -8.67 8.00
CA THR A 140 -1.43 -9.68 6.93
C THR A 140 -2.72 -9.69 6.12
N PHE A 141 -2.57 -9.87 4.81
CA PHE A 141 -3.69 -10.19 3.93
C PHE A 141 -3.41 -11.51 3.19
N PRO A 142 -4.36 -12.47 3.12
CA PRO A 142 -5.63 -12.50 3.85
C PRO A 142 -5.43 -12.46 5.37
N PRO A 143 -6.41 -11.91 6.12
CA PRO A 143 -6.35 -11.90 7.59
C PRO A 143 -6.35 -13.32 8.17
N THR A 144 -6.00 -13.47 9.44
CA THR A 144 -5.97 -14.80 10.10
C THR A 144 -7.35 -15.46 10.11
N ASP A 145 -8.40 -14.66 10.33
CA ASP A 145 -9.80 -15.09 10.11
C ASP A 145 -10.26 -14.50 8.77
N ASP A 146 -10.15 -15.31 7.74
CA ASP A 146 -10.55 -14.98 6.36
C ASP A 146 -11.92 -15.55 5.98
N SER A 147 -12.69 -16.03 6.95
CA SER A 147 -13.99 -16.66 6.75
C SER A 147 -15.03 -15.73 6.10
N SER A 148 -14.88 -14.41 6.25
CA SER A 148 -15.72 -13.38 5.62
C SER A 148 -15.34 -13.10 4.17
N LEU A 149 -14.17 -13.52 3.71
CA LEU A 149 -13.73 -13.33 2.33
C LEU A 149 -14.40 -14.37 1.39
N PRO A 150 -14.56 -14.02 0.11
CA PRO A 150 -14.91 -15.01 -0.91
C PRO A 150 -13.95 -16.20 -0.86
N SER A 151 -14.46 -17.41 -1.09
CA SER A 151 -13.65 -18.63 -0.95
C SER A 151 -12.39 -18.63 -1.82
N ALA A 152 -12.43 -17.97 -2.98
CA ALA A 152 -11.26 -17.82 -3.85
C ALA A 152 -10.15 -16.96 -3.25
N ASP A 153 -10.50 -16.01 -2.38
CA ASP A 153 -9.58 -15.06 -1.74
C ASP A 153 -9.08 -15.57 -0.37
N GLN A 154 -9.57 -16.71 0.09
CA GLN A 154 -9.12 -17.31 1.35
C GLN A 154 -7.71 -17.93 1.20
N HIS A 155 -6.89 -17.73 2.22
CA HIS A 155 -5.50 -18.21 2.21
C HIS A 155 -5.37 -19.71 1.94
N ALA A 156 -6.24 -20.52 2.56
CA ALA A 156 -6.21 -21.98 2.39
C ALA A 156 -6.49 -22.42 0.94
N THR A 157 -7.44 -21.74 0.27
CA THR A 157 -7.80 -22.02 -1.13
C THR A 157 -6.67 -21.61 -2.06
N MET A 158 -6.12 -20.40 -1.89
CA MET A 158 -4.98 -19.92 -2.68
C MET A 158 -3.75 -20.81 -2.50
N LYS A 159 -3.44 -21.21 -1.26
CA LYS A 159 -2.34 -22.10 -0.97
C LYS A 159 -2.51 -23.47 -1.63
N THR A 160 -3.72 -24.02 -1.62
CA THR A 160 -4.02 -25.29 -2.30
C THR A 160 -3.83 -25.17 -3.82
N ALA A 161 -4.32 -24.08 -4.43
CA ALA A 161 -4.13 -23.78 -5.84
C ALA A 161 -2.65 -23.62 -6.22
N ASP A 162 -1.82 -23.15 -5.30
CA ASP A 162 -0.36 -22.99 -5.47
C ASP A 162 0.43 -24.28 -5.16
N GLY A 163 -0.23 -25.43 -5.04
CA GLY A 163 0.39 -26.73 -4.78
C GLY A 163 0.77 -26.94 -3.32
N GLY A 164 0.12 -26.27 -2.38
CA GLY A 164 0.35 -26.36 -0.95
C GLY A 164 1.51 -25.50 -0.42
N PHE A 165 2.15 -24.73 -1.27
CA PHE A 165 3.28 -23.86 -0.87
C PHE A 165 2.80 -22.54 -0.27
N LEU A 166 3.49 -22.08 0.77
CA LEU A 166 3.33 -20.72 1.28
C LEU A 166 4.19 -19.77 0.42
N LEU A 167 3.53 -18.85 -0.28
CA LEU A 167 4.17 -17.82 -1.09
C LEU A 167 3.93 -16.48 -0.40
N GLU A 168 4.86 -16.10 0.47
CA GLU A 168 4.73 -14.93 1.33
C GLU A 168 5.54 -13.75 0.79
N GLY A 169 4.89 -12.59 0.66
CA GLY A 169 5.52 -11.31 0.36
C GLY A 169 5.55 -10.40 1.59
N ARG A 170 6.65 -9.69 1.82
CA ARG A 170 6.80 -8.73 2.93
C ARG A 170 7.10 -7.35 2.38
N PHE A 171 6.33 -6.36 2.83
CA PHE A 171 6.42 -4.99 2.33
C PHE A 171 6.36 -3.99 3.50
N ASP A 172 7.31 -3.05 3.51
CA ASP A 172 7.39 -2.02 4.55
C ASP A 172 6.82 -0.71 4.03
N PHE A 173 5.89 -0.14 4.78
CA PHE A 173 5.23 1.14 4.52
C PHE A 173 5.51 2.12 5.65
N LYS A 174 6.61 2.86 5.55
CA LYS A 174 7.06 3.78 6.60
C LYS A 174 6.22 5.04 6.75
N THR A 175 5.35 5.30 5.78
CA THR A 175 4.50 6.50 5.72
C THR A 175 3.08 6.24 6.18
N LEU A 176 2.69 4.98 6.33
CA LEU A 176 1.36 4.58 6.78
C LEU A 176 1.32 4.41 8.29
N THR A 177 0.26 4.94 8.89
CA THR A 177 -0.02 4.80 10.33
C THR A 177 -1.35 4.11 10.61
N SER A 178 -2.17 3.89 9.59
CA SER A 178 -3.44 3.17 9.71
C SER A 178 -3.27 1.70 9.32
N PRO A 179 -3.70 0.75 10.18
CA PRO A 179 -3.70 -0.67 9.84
C PRO A 179 -4.59 -0.97 8.62
N TYR A 180 -5.71 -0.27 8.48
CA TYR A 180 -6.64 -0.47 7.38
C TYR A 180 -6.06 -0.05 6.02
N GLN A 181 -5.30 1.05 6.00
CA GLN A 181 -4.57 1.46 4.79
C GLN A 181 -3.45 0.46 4.46
N ALA A 182 -2.76 -0.06 5.46
CA ALA A 182 -1.72 -1.08 5.27
C ALA A 182 -2.30 -2.40 4.77
N GLU A 183 -3.47 -2.82 5.28
CA GLU A 183 -4.19 -4.01 4.82
C GLU A 183 -4.66 -3.85 3.37
N GLU A 184 -5.20 -2.68 3.00
CA GLU A 184 -5.57 -2.36 1.62
C GLU A 184 -4.39 -2.48 0.66
N MET A 185 -3.23 -1.97 1.06
CA MET A 185 -2.01 -2.10 0.26
C MET A 185 -1.58 -3.56 0.11
N ALA A 186 -1.70 -4.36 1.17
CA ALA A 186 -1.38 -5.79 1.14
C ALA A 186 -2.33 -6.55 0.21
N GLU A 187 -3.63 -6.25 0.26
CA GLU A 187 -4.66 -6.85 -0.61
C GLU A 187 -4.38 -6.58 -2.08
N ILE A 188 -4.12 -5.32 -2.44
CA ILE A 188 -3.84 -4.94 -3.83
C ILE A 188 -2.58 -5.60 -4.36
N ILE A 189 -1.51 -5.63 -3.55
CA ILE A 189 -0.26 -6.30 -3.93
C ILE A 189 -0.50 -7.79 -4.18
N LEU A 190 -1.26 -8.46 -3.31
CA LEU A 190 -1.59 -9.86 -3.46
C LEU A 190 -2.39 -10.10 -4.75
N ARG A 191 -3.50 -9.39 -4.95
CA ARG A 191 -4.36 -9.53 -6.15
C ARG A 191 -3.59 -9.27 -7.43
N ARG A 192 -2.83 -8.18 -7.49
CA ARG A 192 -1.99 -7.86 -8.66
C ARG A 192 -0.94 -8.94 -8.94
N SER A 193 -0.32 -9.51 -7.91
CA SER A 193 0.67 -10.58 -8.10
C SER A 193 0.07 -11.84 -8.74
N ARG A 194 -1.23 -12.06 -8.59
CA ARG A 194 -1.91 -13.27 -9.06
C ARG A 194 -2.61 -13.09 -10.41
N GLU A 195 -3.17 -11.92 -10.65
CA GLU A 195 -4.12 -11.69 -11.73
C GLU A 195 -3.58 -10.77 -12.84
N SER A 196 -2.49 -10.02 -12.61
CA SER A 196 -1.97 -9.09 -13.59
C SER A 196 -1.20 -9.77 -14.72
N LEU A 197 -1.68 -9.59 -15.95
CA LEU A 197 -0.93 -9.92 -17.15
C LEU A 197 -0.08 -8.74 -17.59
N GLY A 198 1.16 -9.01 -18.01
CA GLY A 198 1.99 -8.03 -18.70
C GLY A 198 1.84 -8.22 -20.22
N LEU A 199 1.69 -7.14 -20.95
CA LEU A 199 1.60 -7.13 -22.42
C LEU A 199 2.57 -6.10 -22.99
N SER A 200 3.42 -6.53 -23.90
CA SER A 200 4.27 -5.66 -24.69
C SER A 200 3.81 -5.69 -26.14
N ILE A 201 3.50 -4.52 -26.70
CA ILE A 201 3.04 -4.35 -28.06
C ILE A 201 3.71 -3.15 -28.72
N THR A 202 3.87 -3.21 -30.04
CA THR A 202 4.26 -2.05 -30.85
C THR A 202 3.05 -1.61 -31.65
N CYS A 203 2.68 -0.35 -31.51
CA CYS A 203 1.47 0.22 -32.08
C CYS A 203 1.76 1.30 -33.11
N SER A 204 0.74 1.62 -33.89
CA SER A 204 0.70 2.74 -34.82
C SER A 204 0.73 4.08 -34.08
N PHE A 205 0.82 5.17 -34.82
CA PHE A 205 0.81 6.55 -34.29
C PHE A 205 -0.42 6.88 -33.43
N LYS A 206 -1.50 6.14 -33.53
CA LYS A 206 -2.69 6.30 -32.67
C LYS A 206 -2.34 6.18 -31.17
N ALA A 207 -1.37 5.35 -30.83
CA ALA A 207 -0.88 5.22 -29.44
C ALA A 207 -0.13 6.46 -28.92
N TYR A 208 0.15 7.44 -29.78
CA TYR A 208 0.83 8.68 -29.39
C TYR A 208 -0.01 9.57 -28.48
N GLU A 209 -1.33 9.39 -28.46
CA GLU A 209 -2.26 10.11 -27.57
C GLU A 209 -2.16 9.63 -26.12
N LEU A 210 -1.58 8.44 -25.90
CA LEU A 210 -1.44 7.86 -24.56
C LEU A 210 -0.32 8.52 -23.76
N HIS A 211 -0.49 8.47 -22.45
CA HIS A 211 0.54 8.84 -21.49
C HIS A 211 0.81 7.69 -20.52
N ILE A 212 1.99 7.73 -19.90
CA ILE A 212 2.30 6.80 -18.81
C ILE A 212 1.24 6.96 -17.72
N GLY A 213 0.62 5.84 -17.33
CA GLY A 213 -0.43 5.78 -16.34
C GLY A 213 -1.85 5.75 -16.87
N ASP A 214 -2.04 6.08 -18.14
CA ASP A 214 -3.36 5.98 -18.78
C ASP A 214 -3.83 4.54 -18.88
N ILE A 215 -5.14 4.37 -18.92
CA ILE A 215 -5.78 3.09 -19.19
C ILE A 215 -6.11 3.02 -20.67
N VAL A 216 -5.77 1.89 -21.29
CA VAL A 216 -6.04 1.59 -22.70
C VAL A 216 -6.80 0.28 -22.82
N ASN A 217 -7.80 0.23 -23.67
CA ASN A 217 -8.48 -1.01 -24.03
C ASN A 217 -7.79 -1.69 -25.20
N ILE A 218 -7.52 -2.97 -25.05
CA ILE A 218 -6.90 -3.78 -26.09
C ILE A 218 -7.88 -4.85 -26.56
N SER A 219 -8.09 -4.91 -27.88
CA SER A 219 -8.87 -5.96 -28.54
C SER A 219 -7.96 -6.74 -29.47
N LEU A 220 -7.70 -8.01 -29.13
CA LEU A 220 -6.85 -8.94 -29.88
C LEU A 220 -7.54 -10.29 -29.96
N SER A 221 -8.07 -10.64 -31.12
CA SER A 221 -8.81 -11.89 -31.30
C SER A 221 -7.92 -13.12 -31.09
N SER A 222 -6.65 -13.04 -31.48
CA SER A 222 -5.65 -14.09 -31.30
C SER A 222 -5.41 -14.48 -29.84
N LEU A 223 -5.62 -13.52 -28.89
CA LEU A 223 -5.53 -13.74 -27.43
C LEU A 223 -6.90 -13.86 -26.76
N GLY A 224 -8.00 -13.74 -27.51
CA GLY A 224 -9.35 -13.71 -26.97
C GLY A 224 -9.66 -12.43 -26.16
N PHE A 225 -8.90 -11.36 -26.39
CA PHE A 225 -9.14 -10.08 -25.70
C PHE A 225 -10.20 -9.27 -26.45
N THR A 226 -11.23 -8.84 -25.71
CA THR A 226 -12.26 -7.93 -26.19
C THR A 226 -12.35 -6.76 -25.22
N ASN A 227 -11.90 -5.58 -25.64
CA ASN A 227 -11.84 -4.37 -24.79
C ASN A 227 -11.22 -4.63 -23.42
N LYS A 228 -10.17 -5.45 -23.37
CA LYS A 228 -9.48 -5.74 -22.11
C LYS A 228 -8.65 -4.54 -21.69
N ALA A 229 -8.89 -4.06 -20.48
CA ALA A 229 -8.23 -2.87 -19.96
C ALA A 229 -6.79 -3.17 -19.49
N PHE A 230 -5.88 -2.31 -19.90
CA PHE A 230 -4.47 -2.30 -19.47
C PHE A 230 -4.04 -0.91 -19.07
N ARG A 231 -3.10 -0.83 -18.15
CA ARG A 231 -2.46 0.42 -17.76
C ARG A 231 -1.08 0.53 -18.42
N VAL A 232 -0.79 1.71 -18.95
CA VAL A 232 0.50 2.02 -19.56
C VAL A 232 1.55 2.21 -18.50
N LEU A 233 2.59 1.36 -18.49
CA LEU A 233 3.75 1.48 -17.59
C LEU A 233 4.90 2.24 -18.24
N GLU A 234 5.16 1.95 -19.50
CA GLU A 234 6.27 2.53 -20.25
C GLU A 234 5.85 2.74 -21.71
N MET A 235 6.36 3.80 -22.30
CA MET A 235 6.18 4.15 -23.71
C MET A 235 7.53 4.47 -24.31
N VAL A 236 7.85 3.84 -25.42
CA VAL A 236 9.05 4.11 -26.20
C VAL A 236 8.64 4.53 -27.59
N PHE A 237 9.06 5.71 -28.02
CA PHE A 237 8.85 6.23 -29.36
C PHE A 237 9.98 5.78 -30.26
N ASN A 238 9.64 5.07 -31.33
CA ASN A 238 10.57 4.56 -32.32
C ASN A 238 10.72 5.52 -33.52
N GLU A 239 11.81 5.41 -34.26
CA GLU A 239 12.11 6.29 -35.39
C GLU A 239 11.09 6.22 -36.54
N ASN A 240 10.33 5.12 -36.64
CA ASN A 240 9.34 4.89 -37.70
C ASN A 240 7.92 5.39 -37.35
N TYR A 241 7.77 6.31 -36.38
CA TYR A 241 6.48 6.75 -35.84
C TYR A 241 5.66 5.61 -35.19
N GLU A 242 6.34 4.59 -34.74
CA GLU A 242 5.78 3.49 -33.98
C GLU A 242 5.94 3.74 -32.48
N VAL A 243 5.02 3.26 -31.68
CA VAL A 243 5.07 3.39 -30.22
C VAL A 243 5.08 2.00 -29.61
N THR A 244 6.14 1.66 -28.90
CA THR A 244 6.20 0.44 -28.11
C THR A 244 5.66 0.71 -26.71
N LEU A 245 4.62 -0.05 -26.34
CA LEU A 245 3.94 0.04 -25.04
C LEU A 245 4.29 -1.16 -24.19
N GLN A 246 4.66 -0.90 -22.93
CA GLN A 246 4.67 -1.89 -21.86
C GLN A 246 3.42 -1.69 -21.02
N LEU A 247 2.59 -2.69 -20.97
CA LEU A 247 1.26 -2.64 -20.39
C LEU A 247 1.13 -3.66 -19.26
N VAL A 248 0.36 -3.33 -18.25
CA VAL A 248 -0.05 -4.26 -17.19
C VAL A 248 -1.58 -4.29 -17.12
N GLU A 249 -2.15 -5.47 -16.94
CA GLU A 249 -3.59 -5.63 -16.83
C GLU A 249 -4.15 -4.73 -15.74
N HIS A 250 -5.22 -4.03 -16.07
CA HIS A 250 -5.94 -3.17 -15.16
C HIS A 250 -7.33 -3.75 -14.90
N GLN A 251 -7.68 -3.84 -13.62
CA GLN A 251 -9.03 -4.22 -13.17
C GLN A 251 -9.47 -3.24 -12.10
N ASP A 252 -10.62 -2.61 -12.28
CA ASP A 252 -11.17 -1.66 -11.31
C ASP A 252 -11.45 -2.30 -9.95
N SER A 253 -11.76 -3.60 -9.93
CA SER A 253 -11.97 -4.36 -8.69
C SER A 253 -10.76 -4.35 -7.75
N PHE A 254 -9.53 -4.20 -8.27
CA PHE A 254 -8.33 -4.12 -7.42
C PHE A 254 -8.28 -2.84 -6.58
N TYR A 255 -8.93 -1.78 -7.05
CA TYR A 255 -8.85 -0.44 -6.45
C TYR A 255 -10.11 -0.06 -5.67
N THR A 256 -11.11 -0.93 -5.63
CA THR A 256 -12.31 -0.71 -4.85
C THR A 256 -12.04 -1.08 -3.39
N PHE A 257 -12.05 -0.07 -2.51
CA PHE A 257 -11.83 -0.30 -1.08
C PHE A 257 -12.97 -1.17 -0.52
N ALA A 258 -12.62 -2.34 -0.01
CA ALA A 258 -13.55 -3.21 0.69
C ALA A 258 -13.52 -2.90 2.19
N THR A 259 -14.69 -2.84 2.84
CA THR A 259 -14.78 -2.72 4.29
C THR A 259 -14.06 -3.91 4.94
N LYS A 260 -13.08 -3.61 5.79
CA LYS A 260 -12.22 -4.62 6.44
C LYS A 260 -12.87 -5.16 7.73
N GLY A 261 -12.29 -6.20 8.27
CA GLY A 261 -12.56 -6.61 9.65
C GLY A 261 -12.04 -5.57 10.65
N GLN A 262 -12.70 -5.42 11.78
CA GLN A 262 -12.19 -4.54 12.83
C GLN A 262 -10.86 -5.09 13.36
N VAL A 263 -9.79 -4.32 13.22
CA VAL A 263 -8.48 -4.67 13.80
C VAL A 263 -8.57 -4.48 15.32
N ALA A 264 -8.28 -5.54 16.07
CA ALA A 264 -8.23 -5.43 17.52
C ALA A 264 -7.12 -4.46 17.92
N SER A 265 -7.50 -3.37 18.61
CA SER A 265 -6.52 -2.51 19.25
C SER A 265 -5.80 -3.33 20.31
N THR A 266 -4.51 -3.54 20.13
CA THR A 266 -3.68 -4.12 21.20
C THR A 266 -3.38 -2.96 22.15
N PRO A 267 -4.00 -2.92 23.34
CA PRO A 267 -3.73 -1.83 24.28
C PRO A 267 -2.22 -1.84 24.57
N ALA A 268 -1.61 -0.67 24.54
CA ALA A 268 -0.26 -0.52 25.07
C ALA A 268 -0.32 -1.06 26.50
N THR A 269 0.43 -2.13 26.77
CA THR A 269 0.55 -2.65 28.13
C THR A 269 1.20 -1.53 28.93
N THR A 270 0.42 -0.81 29.70
CA THR A 270 0.90 0.08 30.74
C THR A 270 1.57 -0.83 31.76
N LEU A 271 2.86 -1.07 31.57
CA LEU A 271 3.67 -1.66 32.62
C LEU A 271 3.54 -0.75 33.84
N PRO A 272 3.28 -1.32 35.03
CA PRO A 272 3.23 -0.53 36.25
C PRO A 272 4.50 0.32 36.33
N ASN A 273 4.34 1.61 36.59
CA ASN A 273 5.48 2.50 36.76
C ASN A 273 6.38 1.92 37.88
N PRO A 274 7.63 1.53 37.58
CA PRO A 274 8.51 0.91 38.58
C PRO A 274 8.83 1.85 39.75
N PHE A 275 8.57 3.16 39.58
CA PHE A 275 8.72 4.16 40.64
C PHE A 275 7.40 4.47 41.39
N SER A 276 6.28 3.89 40.97
CA SER A 276 4.98 3.99 41.62
C SER A 276 4.61 2.65 42.24
N ILE A 277 5.32 2.31 43.31
CA ILE A 277 4.99 1.14 44.13
C ILE A 277 3.74 1.48 44.92
N GLN A 278 2.64 0.81 44.60
CA GLN A 278 1.44 0.93 45.43
C GLN A 278 1.72 0.34 46.82
N PRO A 279 1.35 1.02 47.87
CA PRO A 279 1.43 0.42 49.20
C PRO A 279 0.62 -0.85 49.25
N PRO A 280 1.06 -1.90 49.95
CA PRO A 280 0.31 -3.13 50.08
C PRO A 280 -1.10 -2.82 50.61
N ALA A 281 -2.10 -3.25 49.86
CA ALA A 281 -3.49 -3.13 50.28
C ALA A 281 -3.73 -4.10 51.45
N SER A 282 -4.29 -3.58 52.54
CA SER A 282 -4.66 -4.37 53.74
C SER A 282 -3.49 -4.95 54.52
N LEU A 283 -2.58 -4.07 54.95
CA LEU A 283 -1.59 -4.45 55.97
C LEU A 283 -2.31 -4.65 57.29
N THR A 284 -2.45 -5.88 57.76
CA THR A 284 -2.96 -6.21 59.08
C THR A 284 -1.74 -6.42 59.99
N LEU A 285 -1.56 -5.52 60.89
CA LEU A 285 -0.59 -5.71 61.99
C LEU A 285 -1.28 -6.50 63.08
N SER A 286 -0.71 -7.62 63.49
CA SER A 286 -1.13 -8.38 64.64
C SER A 286 0.04 -8.40 65.63
N ASP A 287 -0.20 -7.92 66.83
CA ASP A 287 0.75 -8.07 67.94
C ASP A 287 0.65 -9.49 68.50
N GLU A 288 1.74 -10.20 68.46
CA GLU A 288 1.85 -11.50 69.13
C GLU A 288 2.61 -11.33 70.40
N MET A 289 1.97 -11.63 71.52
CA MET A 289 2.65 -11.65 72.84
C MET A 289 3.31 -13.01 73.00
N ILE A 290 4.61 -13.03 73.07
CA ILE A 290 5.38 -14.25 73.37
C ILE A 290 5.84 -14.19 74.81
N GLU A 291 5.34 -15.08 75.67
CA GLU A 291 5.77 -15.26 77.07
C GLU A 291 6.88 -16.31 77.09
N TYR A 292 8.01 -15.89 77.64
CA TYR A 292 9.11 -16.82 77.81
C TYR A 292 9.02 -17.51 79.19
N ALA A 293 9.72 -18.61 79.39
CA ALA A 293 9.64 -19.46 80.55
C ALA A 293 10.08 -18.78 81.89
N ASP A 294 10.69 -17.58 81.79
CA ASP A 294 11.07 -16.74 82.89
C ASP A 294 10.07 -15.62 83.23
N GLY A 295 8.90 -15.67 82.54
CA GLY A 295 7.80 -14.69 82.75
C GLY A 295 8.00 -13.36 82.07
N VAL A 296 8.99 -13.24 81.19
CA VAL A 296 9.18 -12.05 80.36
C VAL A 296 8.26 -12.11 79.15
N VAL A 297 7.42 -11.11 78.96
CA VAL A 297 6.51 -10.96 77.80
C VAL A 297 7.14 -9.96 76.82
N LEU A 298 7.35 -10.37 75.63
CA LEU A 298 7.78 -9.52 74.52
C LEU A 298 6.68 -9.46 73.46
N THR A 299 6.40 -8.27 72.93
CA THR A 299 5.56 -8.09 71.74
C THR A 299 6.45 -8.13 70.47
N ARG A 300 6.02 -8.83 69.50
CA ARG A 300 6.65 -8.93 68.18
C ARG A 300 5.77 -8.36 67.09
#